data_1f4c19daf094261e4876b9b5410615dc
#
_entry.id   1f4c19daf094261e4876b9b5410615dc
#
_cell.length_a   1.000
_cell.length_b   1.000
_cell.length_c   1.000
_cell.angle_alpha   90.00
_cell.angle_beta   90.00
_cell.angle_gamma   90.00
#
_symmetry.space_group_name_H-M   'P 1'
#
loop_
_entity.id
_entity.type
_entity.pdbx_description
1 polymer ?
#
loop_
_entity_poly.entity_id
_entity_poly.type
_entity_poly.pdbx_seq_one_letter_code
_entity_poly.pdbx_strand_id
1 'polypeptide(L)'
;PDMYQFYHRNSKATSVLNWGYRELKSGNSSNGFGKGTLTADYNNIVVPLSKTIDEARKYDDRAKRTELYRECLEYVMDLAVELPTYQRNNIYLYNKNIVDGSSLNKSDSAFTNPLSRIWEVSLKEN
;
A
#
# COMPACT_ATOMS: atom_id res chain seq x y z
N PRO A 1 2.91 -3.03 -3.32
CA PRO A 1 2.47 -2.93 -1.92
C PRO A 1 1.80 -4.22 -1.49
N ASP A 2 2.00 -4.60 -0.24
CA ASP A 2 1.34 -5.77 0.34
C ASP A 2 -0.09 -5.40 0.75
N MET A 3 -1.04 -5.66 -0.15
CA MET A 3 -2.45 -5.35 0.08
C MET A 3 -3.00 -6.02 1.34
N TYR A 4 -2.52 -7.24 1.67
CA TYR A 4 -2.94 -7.91 2.89
C TYR A 4 -2.50 -7.14 4.14
N GLN A 5 -1.24 -6.77 4.20
CA GLN A 5 -0.70 -6.04 5.34
C GLN A 5 -1.43 -4.71 5.57
N PHE A 6 -1.71 -3.98 4.49
CA PHE A 6 -2.27 -2.63 4.61
C PHE A 6 -3.79 -2.58 4.72
N TYR A 7 -4.52 -3.54 4.15
CA TYR A 7 -5.98 -3.40 3.98
C TYR A 7 -6.81 -4.62 4.41
N HIS A 8 -6.19 -5.75 4.74
CA HIS A 8 -6.97 -6.93 5.12
C HIS A 8 -7.44 -6.84 6.57
N ARG A 9 -8.71 -7.14 6.82
CA ARG A 9 -9.36 -7.07 8.15
C ARG A 9 -8.67 -7.88 9.26
N ASN A 10 -7.92 -8.92 8.90
CA ASN A 10 -7.18 -9.77 9.83
C ASN A 10 -5.71 -9.34 9.97
N SER A 11 -5.28 -8.29 9.27
CA SER A 11 -3.93 -7.75 9.44
C SER A 11 -3.75 -7.19 10.84
N LYS A 12 -2.56 -7.38 11.38
CA LYS A 12 -2.14 -6.81 12.68
C LYS A 12 -1.36 -5.50 12.52
N ALA A 13 -1.28 -4.96 11.30
CA ALA A 13 -0.61 -3.69 11.06
C ALA A 13 -1.33 -2.56 11.81
N THR A 14 -0.56 -1.62 12.33
CA THR A 14 -1.08 -0.50 13.13
C THR A 14 -2.10 0.34 12.34
N SER A 15 -1.89 0.53 11.02
CA SER A 15 -2.84 1.23 10.16
C SER A 15 -4.23 0.58 10.20
N VAL A 16 -4.30 -0.74 9.98
CA VAL A 16 -5.56 -1.49 9.98
C VAL A 16 -6.25 -1.43 11.35
N LEU A 17 -5.48 -1.46 12.44
CA LEU A 17 -6.02 -1.30 13.79
C LEU A 17 -6.56 0.11 14.01
N ASN A 18 -5.85 1.14 13.50
CA ASN A 18 -6.26 2.54 13.64
C ASN A 18 -7.51 2.87 12.80
N TRP A 19 -7.77 2.17 11.72
CA TRP A 19 -9.00 2.36 10.93
C TRP A 19 -10.26 1.84 11.64
N GLY A 20 -10.11 1.13 12.76
CA GLY A 20 -11.25 0.72 13.57
C GLY A 20 -12.08 -0.41 12.97
N TYR A 21 -11.50 -1.31 12.19
CA TYR A 21 -12.23 -2.44 11.60
C TYR A 21 -12.92 -3.32 12.64
N ARG A 22 -12.39 -3.40 13.85
CA ARG A 22 -13.00 -4.14 14.94
C ARG A 22 -14.28 -3.46 15.43
N GLU A 23 -14.25 -2.15 15.54
CA GLU A 23 -15.38 -1.31 15.90
C GLU A 23 -16.45 -1.33 14.80
N LEU A 24 -16.05 -1.26 13.55
CA LEU A 24 -16.93 -1.44 12.39
C LEU A 24 -17.67 -2.78 12.44
N LYS A 25 -16.97 -3.87 12.74
CA LYS A 25 -17.55 -5.21 12.86
C LYS A 25 -18.57 -5.29 13.98
N SER A 26 -18.30 -4.68 15.11
CA SER A 26 -19.20 -4.72 16.28
C SER A 26 -20.38 -3.75 16.15
N GLY A 27 -20.34 -2.82 15.20
CA GLY A 27 -21.27 -1.70 15.12
C GLY A 27 -21.18 -0.73 16.29
N ASN A 28 -20.12 -0.85 17.10
CA ASN A 28 -19.81 0.04 18.21
C ASN A 28 -18.77 1.06 17.77
N SER A 29 -19.10 2.32 17.86
CA SER A 29 -18.15 3.41 17.70
C SER A 29 -18.08 4.20 18.99
N SER A 30 -16.92 4.28 19.60
CA SER A 30 -16.65 5.20 20.70
C SER A 30 -16.73 6.66 20.27
N ASN A 31 -16.70 6.92 18.96
CA ASN A 31 -16.64 8.25 18.36
C ASN A 31 -18.00 8.83 17.97
N GLY A 32 -19.10 8.20 18.36
CA GLY A 32 -20.46 8.73 18.15
C GLY A 32 -21.03 8.57 16.74
N PHE A 33 -20.36 7.89 15.82
CA PHE A 33 -20.91 7.56 14.51
C PHE A 33 -22.02 6.50 14.63
N GLY A 34 -23.05 6.62 13.82
CA GLY A 34 -24.22 5.75 13.85
C GLY A 34 -23.86 4.27 13.67
N LYS A 35 -24.26 3.43 14.62
CA LYS A 35 -23.94 2.00 14.67
C LYS A 35 -24.30 1.24 13.40
N GLY A 36 -25.43 1.54 12.78
CA GLY A 36 -25.91 0.84 11.58
C GLY A 36 -25.04 1.08 10.35
N THR A 37 -24.57 2.30 10.15
CA THR A 37 -23.73 2.68 9.01
C THR A 37 -22.38 1.96 9.05
N LEU A 38 -21.73 1.95 10.22
CA LEU A 38 -20.43 1.29 10.39
C LEU A 38 -20.52 -0.22 10.16
N THR A 39 -21.61 -0.86 10.58
CA THR A 39 -21.83 -2.29 10.32
C THR A 39 -22.08 -2.55 8.83
N ALA A 40 -22.81 -1.67 8.14
CA ALA A 40 -23.02 -1.76 6.70
C ALA A 40 -21.70 -1.64 5.93
N ASP A 41 -20.87 -0.66 6.26
CA ASP A 41 -19.54 -0.48 5.64
C ASP A 41 -18.64 -1.71 5.86
N TYR A 42 -18.65 -2.26 7.07
CA TYR A 42 -17.91 -3.49 7.33
C TYR A 42 -18.39 -4.64 6.43
N ASN A 43 -19.68 -4.88 6.34
CA ASN A 43 -20.22 -6.00 5.57
C ASN A 43 -20.12 -5.79 4.07
N ASN A 44 -20.33 -4.57 3.58
CA ASN A 44 -20.42 -4.26 2.16
C ASN A 44 -19.08 -3.91 1.53
N ILE A 45 -18.09 -3.46 2.32
CA ILE A 45 -16.79 -3.02 1.82
C ILE A 45 -15.65 -3.86 2.43
N VAL A 46 -15.49 -3.87 3.74
CA VAL A 46 -14.33 -4.51 4.40
C VAL A 46 -14.28 -6.02 4.19
N VAL A 47 -15.44 -6.68 4.25
CA VAL A 47 -15.53 -8.14 4.04
C VAL A 47 -15.24 -8.52 2.58
N PRO A 48 -15.86 -7.91 1.55
CA PRO A 48 -15.52 -8.16 0.16
C PRO A 48 -14.05 -7.84 -0.16
N LEU A 49 -13.54 -6.68 0.25
CA LEU A 49 -12.14 -6.29 0.09
C LEU A 49 -11.19 -7.39 0.60
N SER A 50 -11.44 -7.89 1.83
CA SER A 50 -10.59 -8.94 2.40
C SER A 50 -10.67 -10.25 1.62
N LYS A 51 -11.85 -10.62 1.12
CA LYS A 51 -12.02 -11.80 0.26
C LYS A 51 -11.28 -11.67 -1.06
N THR A 52 -11.36 -10.50 -1.71
CA THR A 52 -10.64 -10.23 -2.97
C THR A 52 -9.13 -10.25 -2.78
N ILE A 53 -8.62 -9.72 -1.64
CA ILE A 53 -7.20 -9.84 -1.27
C ILE A 53 -6.78 -11.32 -1.12
N ASP A 54 -7.57 -12.12 -0.40
CA ASP A 54 -7.28 -13.54 -0.21
C ASP A 54 -7.31 -14.31 -1.54
N GLU A 55 -8.23 -13.96 -2.43
CA GLU A 55 -8.31 -14.54 -3.77
C GLU A 55 -7.07 -14.18 -4.59
N ALA A 56 -6.68 -12.90 -4.64
CA ALA A 56 -5.52 -12.44 -5.40
C ALA A 56 -4.21 -13.15 -5.00
N ARG A 57 -4.08 -13.54 -3.75
CA ARG A 57 -2.90 -14.25 -3.22
C ARG A 57 -2.78 -15.70 -3.70
N LYS A 58 -3.81 -16.27 -4.28
CA LYS A 58 -3.79 -17.66 -4.80
C LYS A 58 -3.17 -17.75 -6.20
N TYR A 59 -3.01 -16.63 -6.90
CA TYR A 59 -2.53 -16.61 -8.27
C TYR A 59 -1.07 -16.18 -8.35
N ASP A 60 -0.27 -16.91 -9.14
CA ASP A 60 1.06 -16.49 -9.56
C ASP A 60 1.00 -15.58 -10.78
N ASP A 61 -0.05 -15.65 -11.58
CA ASP A 61 -0.28 -14.81 -12.75
C ASP A 61 -0.40 -13.34 -12.33
N ARG A 62 0.52 -12.52 -12.87
CA ARG A 62 0.57 -11.09 -12.60
C ARG A 62 -0.66 -10.35 -13.15
N ALA A 63 -1.15 -10.73 -14.33
CA ALA A 63 -2.29 -10.07 -14.97
C ALA A 63 -3.55 -10.27 -14.11
N LYS A 64 -3.79 -11.52 -13.69
CA LYS A 64 -4.92 -11.84 -12.82
C LYS A 64 -4.84 -11.16 -11.47
N ARG A 65 -3.67 -11.11 -10.84
CA ARG A 65 -3.48 -10.36 -9.59
C ARG A 65 -3.72 -8.87 -9.77
N THR A 66 -3.27 -8.30 -10.88
CA THR A 66 -3.48 -6.87 -11.16
C THR A 66 -4.95 -6.52 -11.26
N GLU A 67 -5.74 -7.38 -11.93
CA GLU A 67 -7.20 -7.21 -12.03
C GLU A 67 -7.85 -7.21 -10.63
N LEU A 68 -7.56 -8.23 -9.82
CA LEU A 68 -8.11 -8.35 -8.48
C LEU A 68 -7.67 -7.21 -7.55
N TYR A 69 -6.41 -6.77 -7.64
CA TYR A 69 -5.94 -5.63 -6.85
C TYR A 69 -6.53 -4.29 -7.31
N ARG A 70 -6.94 -4.16 -8.57
CA ARG A 70 -7.70 -2.99 -9.01
C ARG A 70 -9.05 -2.93 -8.31
N GLU A 71 -9.78 -4.06 -8.26
CA GLU A 71 -11.01 -4.17 -7.50
C GLU A 71 -10.81 -3.84 -6.01
N CYS A 72 -9.71 -4.31 -5.39
CA CYS A 72 -9.37 -3.94 -4.02
C CYS A 72 -9.22 -2.42 -3.84
N LEU A 73 -8.60 -1.73 -4.80
CA LEU A 73 -8.44 -0.27 -4.73
C LEU A 73 -9.78 0.48 -4.80
N GLU A 74 -10.75 -0.03 -5.55
CA GLU A 74 -12.11 0.54 -5.57
C GLU A 74 -12.75 0.45 -4.19
N TYR A 75 -12.69 -0.72 -3.53
CA TYR A 75 -13.17 -0.86 -2.15
C TYR A 75 -12.45 0.08 -1.15
N VAL A 76 -11.14 0.26 -1.30
CA VAL A 76 -10.36 1.16 -0.45
C VAL A 76 -10.79 2.62 -0.64
N MET A 77 -11.07 3.02 -1.87
CA MET A 77 -11.59 4.37 -2.18
C MET A 77 -12.98 4.59 -1.60
N ASP A 78 -13.87 3.60 -1.72
CA ASP A 78 -15.22 3.67 -1.17
C ASP A 78 -15.22 3.72 0.37
N LEU A 79 -14.30 2.99 0.99
CA LEU A 79 -14.15 2.98 2.45
C LEU A 79 -13.61 4.32 3.00
N ALA A 80 -12.84 5.05 2.18
CA ALA A 80 -12.30 6.38 2.49
C ALA A 80 -11.54 6.48 3.84
N VAL A 81 -10.80 5.43 4.22
CA VAL A 81 -10.03 5.40 5.48
C VAL A 81 -8.73 6.19 5.41
N GLU A 82 -8.31 6.56 4.20
CA GLU A 82 -7.11 7.35 3.95
C GLU A 82 -7.41 8.48 2.98
N LEU A 83 -6.86 9.64 3.24
CA LEU A 83 -6.84 10.77 2.31
C LEU A 83 -5.41 10.93 1.78
N PRO A 84 -5.10 10.46 0.55
CA PRO A 84 -3.78 10.68 -0.03
C PRO A 84 -3.58 12.17 -0.30
N THR A 85 -2.58 12.78 0.32
CA THR A 85 -2.29 14.21 0.20
C THR A 85 -1.10 14.48 -0.69
N TYR A 86 0.01 13.76 -0.49
CA TYR A 86 1.22 13.91 -1.29
C TYR A 86 2.12 12.67 -1.18
N GLN A 87 2.95 12.49 -2.16
CA GLN A 87 4.04 11.53 -2.13
C GLN A 87 5.37 12.28 -2.00
N ARG A 88 6.14 11.96 -0.96
CA ARG A 88 7.47 12.55 -0.79
C ARG A 88 8.45 11.96 -1.78
N ASN A 89 9.18 12.82 -2.49
CA ASN A 89 10.30 12.39 -3.30
C ASN A 89 11.53 12.15 -2.40
N ASN A 90 12.21 11.04 -2.60
CA ASN A 90 13.51 10.82 -2.01
C ASN A 90 14.56 11.60 -2.80
N ILE A 91 15.41 12.34 -2.09
CA ILE A 91 16.49 13.14 -2.68
C ILE A 91 17.82 12.48 -2.30
N TYR A 92 18.65 12.20 -3.30
CA TYR A 92 19.99 11.65 -3.13
C TYR A 92 20.99 12.63 -3.72
N LEU A 93 21.98 13.00 -2.92
CA LEU A 93 23.06 13.87 -3.34
C LEU A 93 24.32 13.03 -3.57
N TYR A 94 24.98 13.25 -4.66
CA TYR A 94 26.24 12.58 -5.00
C TYR A 94 27.21 13.54 -5.72
N ASN A 95 28.49 13.25 -5.62
CA ASN A 95 29.50 14.00 -6.35
C ASN A 95 29.53 13.58 -7.83
N LYS A 96 28.99 14.43 -8.70
CA LYS A 96 28.90 14.18 -10.14
C LYS A 96 30.26 14.07 -10.87
N ASN A 97 31.35 14.51 -10.22
CA ASN A 97 32.69 14.40 -10.79
C ASN A 97 33.34 13.04 -10.46
N ILE A 98 32.80 12.32 -9.49
CA ILE A 98 33.33 11.02 -9.03
C ILE A 98 32.41 9.88 -9.46
N VAL A 99 31.12 10.03 -9.27
CA VAL A 99 30.13 8.98 -9.54
C VAL A 99 29.52 9.19 -10.93
N ASP A 100 29.46 8.12 -11.71
CA ASP A 100 28.68 8.11 -12.93
C ASP A 100 27.18 8.04 -12.59
N GLY A 101 26.50 9.16 -12.74
CA GLY A 101 25.05 9.26 -12.44
C GLY A 101 24.18 8.34 -13.28
N SER A 102 24.65 7.88 -14.44
CA SER A 102 23.91 6.93 -15.28
C SER A 102 23.88 5.52 -14.69
N SER A 103 24.85 5.19 -13.85
CA SER A 103 24.93 3.91 -13.14
C SER A 103 24.06 3.84 -11.90
N LEU A 104 23.54 4.98 -11.42
CA LEU A 104 22.61 4.98 -10.31
C LEU A 104 21.28 4.34 -10.74
N ASN A 105 20.78 3.41 -9.92
CA ASN A 105 19.53 2.72 -10.21
C ASN A 105 18.38 3.74 -10.35
N LYS A 106 17.89 3.92 -11.55
CA LYS A 106 16.71 4.72 -11.85
C LYS A 106 15.48 3.91 -11.50
N SER A 107 15.12 3.93 -10.23
CA SER A 107 13.92 3.25 -9.77
C SER A 107 12.69 4.12 -9.97
N ASP A 108 11.68 3.57 -10.58
CA ASP A 108 10.35 4.20 -10.73
C ASP A 108 9.49 4.05 -9.46
N SER A 109 10.06 3.53 -8.38
CA SER A 109 9.35 3.26 -7.14
C SER A 109 9.91 4.07 -5.97
N ALA A 110 9.03 4.71 -5.19
CA ALA A 110 9.40 5.38 -3.94
C ALA A 110 10.03 4.43 -2.89
N PHE A 111 9.94 3.13 -3.10
CA PHE A 111 10.46 2.10 -2.18
C PHE A 111 11.85 1.60 -2.56
N THR A 112 12.39 2.02 -3.69
CA THR A 112 13.71 1.60 -4.16
C THR A 112 14.73 2.71 -3.91
N ASN A 113 15.80 2.36 -3.24
CA ASN A 113 16.94 3.24 -3.02
C ASN A 113 17.89 3.12 -4.22
N PRO A 114 18.40 4.21 -4.82
CA PRO A 114 19.43 4.14 -5.86
C PRO A 114 20.66 3.33 -5.48
N LEU A 115 20.95 3.23 -4.17
CA LEU A 115 22.05 2.44 -3.62
C LEU A 115 21.68 1.01 -3.26
N SER A 116 20.45 0.56 -3.53
CA SER A 116 20.04 -0.83 -3.26
C SER A 116 20.88 -1.85 -4.01
N ARG A 117 21.51 -1.41 -5.11
CA ARG A 117 22.43 -2.18 -5.94
C ARG A 117 23.77 -1.45 -6.05
N ILE A 118 24.40 -1.21 -4.89
CA ILE A 118 25.67 -0.47 -4.81
C ILE A 118 26.76 -1.04 -5.73
N TRP A 119 26.71 -2.34 -6.00
CA TRP A 119 27.65 -3.03 -6.90
C TRP A 119 27.49 -2.68 -8.39
N GLU A 120 26.38 -2.03 -8.77
CA GLU A 120 26.12 -1.54 -10.12
C GLU A 120 26.57 -0.09 -10.30
N VAL A 121 26.92 0.59 -9.21
CA VAL A 121 27.36 1.99 -9.24
C VAL A 121 28.81 2.05 -9.69
N SER A 122 29.06 2.79 -10.76
CA SER A 122 30.39 3.01 -11.31
C SER A 122 30.94 4.40 -11.00
N LEU A 123 32.26 4.49 -10.92
CA LEU A 123 32.96 5.76 -10.85
C LEU A 123 33.24 6.24 -12.28
N LYS A 124 33.36 7.55 -12.46
CA LYS A 124 33.80 8.11 -13.73
C LYS A 124 35.28 7.73 -13.98
N GLU A 125 35.54 7.31 -15.16
CA GLU A 125 36.92 7.21 -15.65
C GLU A 125 37.52 8.62 -15.79
N ASN A 126 38.72 8.82 -15.26
CA ASN A 126 39.47 10.08 -15.40
C ASN A 126 40.01 10.25 -16.81
#